data_4a425bbeffa713a88f0103cb9af7260f
#
_entry.id   4a425bbeffa713a88f0103cb9af7260f
#
_cell.length_a   1.000
_cell.length_b   1.000
_cell.length_c   1.000
_cell.angle_alpha   90.00
_cell.angle_beta   90.00
_cell.angle_gamma   90.00
#
_symmetry.space_group_name_H-M   'P 1'
#
loop_
_entity.id
_entity.type
_entity.pdbx_description
1 polymer ?
#
loop_
_entity_poly.entity_id
_entity_poly.type
_entity_poly.pdbx_seq_one_letter_code
_entity_poly.pdbx_strand_id
1 'polypeptide(L)'
;MIGIVLFELTVKRFSTDLSRPCASVICTQLERNNNFKNSKGTQTMTTPTYNRLNKDDAIVLLVDHQTGLISLVQDFSPNEFKNNVLALADLAKFFELPTILTTSFEQGPNGPLVPELKEMFPDAPYIARPGQINAWDNEDFVKAIKATGRKQIIIAGVVTDVCVAFPTLSALAEGFEVFVVTDASGTFNTTVQQAAWSRMTQAGAQMMNWFSVACELHRDWRNDIEGLGNLLSQRIPNYRNLMNSYSALTAQQK
;
A
#
# COMPACT_ATOMS: atom_id res chain seq x y z
N MET A 1 33.24 -48.96 -6.45
CA MET A 1 32.31 -49.78 -5.66
C MET A 1 31.30 -48.84 -5.04
N ILE A 2 30.12 -48.82 -5.60
CA ILE A 2 28.99 -47.93 -5.24
C ILE A 2 28.05 -48.75 -4.36
N GLY A 3 27.88 -48.33 -3.10
CA GLY A 3 26.92 -48.95 -2.18
C GLY A 3 25.61 -48.22 -2.21
N ILE A 4 24.58 -48.83 -2.78
CA ILE A 4 23.19 -48.38 -2.77
C ILE A 4 22.55 -48.94 -1.49
N VAL A 5 22.09 -48.07 -0.59
CA VAL A 5 21.27 -48.43 0.57
C VAL A 5 19.80 -48.21 0.20
N LEU A 6 19.08 -49.33 0.05
CA LEU A 6 17.61 -49.34 -0.11
C LEU A 6 16.97 -49.19 1.28
N PHE A 7 16.10 -48.21 1.43
CA PHE A 7 15.20 -48.09 2.57
C PHE A 7 13.84 -48.70 2.19
N GLU A 8 13.50 -49.84 2.84
CA GLU A 8 12.17 -50.45 2.76
C GLU A 8 11.17 -49.70 3.62
N LEU A 9 10.13 -49.20 2.98
CA LEU A 9 8.96 -48.61 3.65
C LEU A 9 7.95 -49.72 3.99
N THR A 10 7.85 -50.02 5.28
CA THR A 10 6.82 -50.98 5.79
C THR A 10 5.48 -50.25 5.96
N VAL A 11 4.54 -50.51 5.05
CA VAL A 11 3.15 -50.05 5.16
C VAL A 11 2.38 -50.94 6.12
N LYS A 12 2.04 -50.44 7.31
CA LYS A 12 1.06 -51.07 8.21
C LYS A 12 -0.35 -50.76 7.74
N ARG A 13 -1.08 -51.78 7.30
CA ARG A 13 -2.52 -51.72 7.06
C ARG A 13 -3.25 -51.59 8.40
N PHE A 14 -4.04 -50.51 8.55
CA PHE A 14 -5.06 -50.42 9.61
C PHE A 14 -6.37 -51.04 9.09
N SER A 15 -6.84 -52.08 9.77
CA SER A 15 -8.14 -52.71 9.56
C SER A 15 -9.23 -51.80 10.13
N THR A 16 -10.23 -51.50 9.31
CA THR A 16 -11.45 -50.79 9.70
C THR A 16 -12.47 -51.81 10.23
N ASP A 17 -12.68 -51.85 11.55
CA ASP A 17 -13.81 -52.52 12.15
C ASP A 17 -14.86 -51.46 12.57
N LEU A 18 -15.92 -51.38 11.81
CA LEU A 18 -17.06 -50.47 11.99
C LEU A 18 -18.22 -51.27 12.66
N SER A 19 -18.14 -51.51 13.96
CA SER A 19 -19.33 -51.97 14.68
C SER A 19 -19.25 -51.73 16.18
N ARG A 20 -19.58 -50.48 16.63
CA ARG A 20 -20.18 -50.25 17.98
C ARG A 20 -20.76 -48.83 18.06
N PRO A 21 -22.00 -48.65 18.51
CA PRO A 21 -22.60 -47.32 18.71
C PRO A 21 -22.13 -46.75 20.05
N CYS A 22 -21.39 -45.62 20.01
CA CYS A 22 -21.04 -44.84 21.20
C CYS A 22 -21.92 -43.59 21.27
N ALA A 23 -23.18 -43.84 21.63
CA ALA A 23 -24.13 -42.80 21.98
C ALA A 23 -24.54 -43.00 23.44
N SER A 24 -23.88 -42.35 24.41
CA SER A 24 -24.49 -42.06 25.73
C SER A 24 -23.61 -41.37 26.79
N VAL A 25 -22.41 -40.87 26.51
CA VAL A 25 -21.60 -40.24 27.58
C VAL A 25 -21.27 -38.75 27.37
N ILE A 26 -21.63 -38.15 26.23
CA ILE A 26 -21.32 -36.73 25.97
C ILE A 26 -22.51 -35.77 26.24
N CYS A 27 -23.67 -36.30 26.63
CA CYS A 27 -24.87 -35.45 26.76
C CYS A 27 -25.11 -34.85 28.17
N THR A 28 -24.29 -35.13 29.17
CA THR A 28 -24.53 -34.69 30.56
C THR A 28 -23.57 -33.62 31.11
N GLN A 29 -22.68 -33.05 30.30
CA GLN A 29 -21.80 -31.97 30.74
C GLN A 29 -22.07 -30.61 30.07
N LEU A 30 -23.06 -30.50 29.21
CA LEU A 30 -23.40 -29.23 28.49
C LEU A 30 -24.51 -28.42 29.14
N GLU A 31 -25.10 -28.84 30.28
CA GLU A 31 -26.21 -28.10 30.90
C GLU A 31 -25.84 -27.26 32.15
N ARG A 32 -24.57 -27.04 32.46
CA ARG A 32 -24.21 -26.25 33.67
C ARG A 32 -23.40 -24.97 33.44
N ASN A 33 -23.43 -24.35 32.29
CA ASN A 33 -22.84 -23.00 32.09
C ASN A 33 -23.65 -22.10 31.19
N ASN A 34 -24.98 -22.06 31.35
CA ASN A 34 -25.83 -21.05 30.68
C ASN A 34 -26.03 -19.84 31.60
N ASN A 35 -24.97 -19.11 31.93
CA ASN A 35 -25.03 -17.75 32.43
C ASN A 35 -23.96 -16.86 31.78
N PHE A 36 -23.80 -16.94 30.46
CA PHE A 36 -23.20 -15.87 29.68
C PHE A 36 -24.31 -14.92 29.30
N LYS A 37 -24.32 -13.74 29.94
CA LYS A 37 -25.15 -12.60 29.52
C LYS A 37 -24.83 -12.32 28.07
N ASN A 38 -25.82 -12.56 27.20
CA ASN A 38 -25.85 -12.16 25.81
C ASN A 38 -25.81 -10.64 25.72
N SER A 39 -24.61 -10.05 25.72
CA SER A 39 -24.43 -8.73 25.12
C SER A 39 -24.48 -8.95 23.59
N LYS A 40 -25.67 -8.86 23.01
CA LYS A 40 -25.86 -8.75 21.57
C LYS A 40 -25.24 -7.42 21.09
N GLY A 41 -23.93 -7.37 21.00
CA GLY A 41 -23.27 -6.46 20.07
C GLY A 41 -23.56 -7.02 18.68
N THR A 42 -24.57 -6.47 18.00
CA THR A 42 -24.76 -6.67 16.58
C THR A 42 -23.53 -6.09 15.91
N GLN A 43 -22.52 -6.92 15.60
CA GLN A 43 -21.51 -6.56 14.61
C GLN A 43 -22.26 -6.44 13.29
N THR A 44 -22.66 -5.22 12.97
CA THR A 44 -23.06 -4.88 11.60
C THR A 44 -21.83 -5.14 10.75
N MET A 45 -21.84 -6.23 10.01
CA MET A 45 -20.92 -6.45 8.90
C MET A 45 -21.18 -5.29 7.93
N THR A 46 -20.40 -4.22 8.06
CA THR A 46 -20.43 -3.15 7.07
C THR A 46 -19.93 -3.75 5.77
N THR A 47 -20.79 -3.84 4.78
CA THR A 47 -20.39 -4.17 3.41
C THR A 47 -19.27 -3.21 3.04
N PRO A 48 -18.13 -3.67 2.53
CA PRO A 48 -17.06 -2.79 2.10
C PRO A 48 -17.63 -1.79 1.10
N THR A 49 -17.70 -0.53 1.47
CA THR A 49 -18.19 0.52 0.59
C THR A 49 -17.01 0.92 -0.29
N TYR A 50 -17.15 0.82 -1.62
CA TYR A 50 -16.16 1.32 -2.55
C TYR A 50 -16.16 2.86 -2.47
N ASN A 51 -15.15 3.41 -1.79
CA ASN A 51 -14.91 4.84 -1.73
C ASN A 51 -13.89 5.21 -2.80
N ARG A 52 -14.32 6.03 -3.76
CA ARG A 52 -13.46 6.48 -4.85
C ARG A 52 -12.60 7.64 -4.39
N LEU A 53 -11.35 7.68 -4.86
CA LEU A 53 -10.49 8.84 -4.68
C LEU A 53 -11.16 10.11 -5.24
N ASN A 54 -11.05 11.19 -4.48
CA ASN A 54 -11.52 12.53 -4.86
C ASN A 54 -10.35 13.51 -4.77
N LYS A 55 -9.99 14.15 -5.90
CA LYS A 55 -8.89 15.12 -5.93
C LYS A 55 -9.06 16.29 -4.96
N ASP A 56 -10.31 16.61 -4.62
CA ASP A 56 -10.63 17.73 -3.73
C ASP A 56 -10.58 17.31 -2.23
N ASP A 57 -10.46 16.00 -1.94
CA ASP A 57 -10.35 15.45 -0.58
C ASP A 57 -9.07 14.62 -0.36
N ALA A 58 -8.25 14.43 -1.40
CA ALA A 58 -7.04 13.64 -1.32
C ALA A 58 -5.79 14.47 -1.00
N ILE A 59 -4.88 13.89 -0.21
CA ILE A 59 -3.55 14.40 0.11
C ILE A 59 -2.51 13.31 -0.21
N VAL A 60 -1.33 13.69 -0.66
CA VAL A 60 -0.22 12.76 -0.90
C VAL A 60 0.79 12.81 0.24
N LEU A 61 1.15 11.65 0.77
CA LEU A 61 2.20 11.49 1.77
C LEU A 61 3.36 10.68 1.17
N LEU A 62 4.54 11.30 1.08
CA LEU A 62 5.77 10.65 0.65
C LEU A 62 6.66 10.43 1.88
N VAL A 63 6.73 9.16 2.34
CA VAL A 63 7.29 8.80 3.63
C VAL A 63 8.63 8.09 3.45
N ASP A 64 9.68 8.69 4.00
CA ASP A 64 11.00 8.07 4.13
C ASP A 64 11.63 7.59 2.81
N HIS A 65 11.36 8.27 1.69
CA HIS A 65 12.09 8.05 0.44
C HIS A 65 13.52 8.61 0.56
N GLN A 66 14.30 8.02 1.48
CA GLN A 66 15.64 8.45 1.84
C GLN A 66 16.70 7.63 1.12
N THR A 67 17.83 8.26 0.81
CA THR A 67 18.90 7.66 -0.01
C THR A 67 19.45 6.35 0.56
N GLY A 68 19.56 6.24 1.89
CA GLY A 68 20.00 5.01 2.56
C GLY A 68 18.90 3.94 2.54
N LEU A 69 17.66 4.30 2.84
CA LEU A 69 16.54 3.35 2.90
C LEU A 69 16.19 2.77 1.52
N ILE A 70 16.31 3.55 0.45
CA ILE A 70 16.07 3.05 -0.92
C ILE A 70 17.01 1.91 -1.28
N SER A 71 18.22 1.85 -0.71
CA SER A 71 19.14 0.75 -0.93
C SER A 71 18.65 -0.61 -0.39
N LEU A 72 17.65 -0.60 0.49
CA LEU A 72 17.02 -1.81 1.06
C LEU A 72 15.94 -2.39 0.16
N VAL A 73 15.46 -1.64 -0.83
CA VAL A 73 14.40 -2.07 -1.74
C VAL A 73 14.91 -3.15 -2.68
N GLN A 74 14.31 -4.34 -2.59
CA GLN A 74 14.66 -5.51 -3.41
C GLN A 74 13.44 -6.20 -4.02
N ASP A 75 12.25 -5.71 -3.74
CA ASP A 75 10.98 -6.17 -4.33
C ASP A 75 10.69 -5.52 -5.69
N PHE A 76 11.45 -4.48 -6.05
CA PHE A 76 11.45 -3.82 -7.37
C PHE A 76 12.88 -3.65 -7.89
N SER A 77 13.03 -3.53 -9.21
CA SER A 77 14.29 -3.05 -9.77
C SER A 77 14.50 -1.57 -9.41
N PRO A 78 15.76 -1.10 -9.21
CA PRO A 78 16.02 0.29 -8.80
C PRO A 78 15.43 1.33 -9.76
N ASN A 79 15.51 1.09 -11.07
CA ASN A 79 14.98 2.01 -12.08
C ASN A 79 13.44 2.03 -12.09
N GLU A 80 12.80 0.88 -11.93
CA GLU A 80 11.34 0.77 -11.85
C GLU A 80 10.82 1.48 -10.60
N PHE A 81 11.41 1.19 -9.44
CA PHE A 81 11.01 1.82 -8.19
C PHE A 81 11.14 3.34 -8.26
N LYS A 82 12.32 3.83 -8.68
CA LYS A 82 12.55 5.28 -8.85
C LYS A 82 11.55 5.90 -9.81
N ASN A 83 11.28 5.25 -10.96
CA ASN A 83 10.31 5.75 -11.93
C ASN A 83 8.91 5.87 -11.32
N ASN A 84 8.46 4.87 -10.56
CA ASN A 84 7.12 4.86 -9.97
C ASN A 84 6.97 5.90 -8.85
N VAL A 85 8.01 6.08 -8.02
CA VAL A 85 8.03 7.15 -7.00
C VAL A 85 7.90 8.53 -7.65
N LEU A 86 8.68 8.78 -8.71
CA LEU A 86 8.60 10.06 -9.43
C LEU A 86 7.29 10.20 -10.23
N ALA A 87 6.70 9.09 -10.70
CA ALA A 87 5.38 9.10 -11.33
C ALA A 87 4.28 9.53 -10.36
N LEU A 88 4.32 9.05 -9.12
CA LEU A 88 3.40 9.50 -8.07
C LEU A 88 3.61 10.99 -7.75
N ALA A 89 4.86 11.45 -7.74
CA ALA A 89 5.18 12.86 -7.52
C ALA A 89 4.66 13.76 -8.67
N ASP A 90 4.86 13.36 -9.93
CA ASP A 90 4.30 14.06 -11.09
C ASP A 90 2.77 14.08 -11.06
N LEU A 91 2.14 12.97 -10.68
CA LEU A 91 0.70 12.87 -10.49
C LEU A 91 0.19 13.87 -9.44
N ALA A 92 0.87 13.94 -8.29
CA ALA A 92 0.51 14.88 -7.23
C ALA A 92 0.55 16.33 -7.73
N LYS A 93 1.55 16.69 -8.54
CA LYS A 93 1.65 18.01 -9.19
C LYS A 93 0.56 18.23 -10.23
N PHE A 94 0.30 17.24 -11.08
CA PHE A 94 -0.70 17.31 -12.15
C PHE A 94 -2.12 17.58 -11.62
N PHE A 95 -2.47 16.94 -10.50
CA PHE A 95 -3.78 17.15 -9.83
C PHE A 95 -3.75 18.24 -8.75
N GLU A 96 -2.63 18.95 -8.58
CA GLU A 96 -2.44 19.99 -7.55
C GLU A 96 -2.79 19.49 -6.14
N LEU A 97 -2.41 18.25 -5.84
CA LEU A 97 -2.71 17.64 -4.53
C LEU A 97 -1.78 18.22 -3.45
N PRO A 98 -2.30 18.62 -2.30
CA PRO A 98 -1.44 18.86 -1.14
C PRO A 98 -0.53 17.67 -0.91
N THR A 99 0.78 17.94 -0.81
CA THR A 99 1.79 16.90 -0.65
C THR A 99 2.62 17.19 0.59
N ILE A 100 2.82 16.18 1.44
CA ILE A 100 3.68 16.26 2.62
C ILE A 100 4.82 15.27 2.46
N LEU A 101 6.03 15.75 2.68
CA LEU A 101 7.26 14.97 2.68
C LEU A 101 7.70 14.75 4.13
N THR A 102 8.13 13.54 4.45
CA THR A 102 8.72 13.26 5.76
C THR A 102 9.88 12.29 5.65
N THR A 103 10.84 12.43 6.55
CA THR A 103 12.02 11.58 6.70
C THR A 103 12.23 11.20 8.16
N SER A 104 12.99 10.15 8.42
CA SER A 104 13.35 9.70 9.76
C SER A 104 14.85 9.64 9.91
N PHE A 105 15.40 10.33 10.91
CA PHE A 105 16.81 10.28 11.33
C PHE A 105 17.79 10.44 10.17
N GLU A 106 17.73 11.57 9.46
CA GLU A 106 18.55 11.85 8.27
C GLU A 106 20.06 11.82 8.51
N GLN A 107 20.48 12.15 9.74
CA GLN A 107 21.90 12.12 10.15
C GLN A 107 22.41 10.71 10.40
N GLY A 108 21.54 9.72 10.42
CA GLY A 108 21.84 8.30 10.58
C GLY A 108 21.97 7.58 9.24
N PRO A 109 21.92 6.23 9.28
CA PRO A 109 22.09 5.40 8.09
C PRO A 109 20.93 5.56 7.07
N ASN A 110 19.79 6.12 7.46
CA ASN A 110 18.67 6.38 6.56
C ASN A 110 19.02 7.39 5.47
N GLY A 111 19.91 8.35 5.78
CA GLY A 111 20.32 9.41 4.86
C GLY A 111 19.25 10.46 4.61
N PRO A 112 19.53 11.45 3.76
CA PRO A 112 18.58 12.51 3.41
C PRO A 112 17.50 12.01 2.46
N LEU A 113 16.42 12.82 2.32
CA LEU A 113 15.42 12.67 1.27
C LEU A 113 16.09 12.66 -0.10
N VAL A 114 15.60 11.84 -1.04
CA VAL A 114 16.10 11.85 -2.42
C VAL A 114 15.94 13.23 -3.04
N PRO A 115 17.00 13.76 -3.71
CA PRO A 115 17.02 15.15 -4.21
C PRO A 115 15.86 15.47 -5.13
N GLU A 116 15.49 14.56 -6.01
CA GLU A 116 14.43 14.77 -6.99
C GLU A 116 13.07 15.10 -6.33
N LEU A 117 12.71 14.44 -5.24
CA LEU A 117 11.47 14.77 -4.53
C LEU A 117 11.53 16.15 -3.87
N LYS A 118 12.69 16.52 -3.33
CA LYS A 118 12.91 17.82 -2.73
C LYS A 118 12.81 18.96 -3.77
N GLU A 119 13.37 18.72 -4.97
CA GLU A 119 13.31 19.65 -6.10
C GLU A 119 11.89 19.79 -6.67
N MET A 120 11.13 18.69 -6.71
CA MET A 120 9.76 18.69 -7.20
C MET A 120 8.78 19.43 -6.28
N PHE A 121 9.05 19.47 -4.98
CA PHE A 121 8.19 20.05 -3.94
C PHE A 121 8.95 21.02 -3.03
N PRO A 122 9.50 22.14 -3.57
CA PRO A 122 10.32 23.05 -2.77
C PRO A 122 9.54 23.75 -1.63
N ASP A 123 8.23 23.95 -1.83
CA ASP A 123 7.36 24.68 -0.93
C ASP A 123 6.44 23.77 -0.10
N ALA A 124 6.50 22.45 -0.30
CA ALA A 124 5.67 21.52 0.45
C ALA A 124 6.15 21.37 1.90
N PRO A 125 5.24 21.14 2.85
CA PRO A 125 5.63 20.80 4.21
C PRO A 125 6.59 19.61 4.22
N TYR A 126 7.77 19.84 4.80
CA TYR A 126 8.83 18.84 4.93
C TYR A 126 9.15 18.64 6.41
N ILE A 127 8.84 17.46 6.94
CA ILE A 127 9.02 17.13 8.34
C ILE A 127 10.16 16.11 8.49
N ALA A 128 11.36 16.59 8.85
CA ALA A 128 12.50 15.75 9.21
C ALA A 128 12.34 15.29 10.67
N ARG A 129 11.84 14.08 10.86
CA ARG A 129 11.61 13.50 12.19
C ARG A 129 12.94 13.09 12.84
N PRO A 130 13.15 13.38 14.14
CA PRO A 130 14.40 13.06 14.83
C PRO A 130 14.65 11.56 14.98
N GLY A 131 13.61 10.69 14.85
CA GLY A 131 13.81 9.25 14.98
C GLY A 131 12.54 8.42 15.17
N GLN A 132 11.35 9.04 15.18
CA GLN A 132 10.11 8.27 15.27
C GLN A 132 10.00 7.33 14.06
N ILE A 133 9.87 6.05 14.35
CA ILE A 133 9.72 4.99 13.32
C ILE A 133 8.36 5.12 12.64
N ASN A 134 7.30 5.20 13.44
CA ASN A 134 5.99 5.55 12.92
C ASN A 134 5.90 7.07 12.71
N ALA A 135 5.67 7.50 11.48
CA ALA A 135 5.52 8.93 11.20
C ALA A 135 4.34 9.55 11.94
N TRP A 136 3.33 8.76 12.27
CA TRP A 136 2.15 9.22 13.02
C TRP A 136 2.46 9.56 14.48
N ASP A 137 3.58 9.09 15.06
CA ASP A 137 4.04 9.46 16.39
C ASP A 137 4.69 10.85 16.45
N ASN A 138 4.81 11.53 15.30
CA ASN A 138 5.31 12.90 15.21
C ASN A 138 4.14 13.88 15.11
N GLU A 139 4.01 14.75 16.11
CA GLU A 139 2.90 15.71 16.20
C GLU A 139 2.87 16.71 15.04
N ASP A 140 4.03 17.18 14.56
CA ASP A 140 4.10 18.15 13.46
C ASP A 140 3.66 17.50 12.15
N PHE A 141 3.98 16.21 11.91
CA PHE A 141 3.52 15.48 10.75
C PHE A 141 2.00 15.34 10.75
N VAL A 142 1.43 14.88 11.86
CA VAL A 142 -0.03 14.73 11.99
C VAL A 142 -0.75 16.08 11.90
N LYS A 143 -0.19 17.12 12.50
CA LYS A 143 -0.72 18.49 12.41
C LYS A 143 -0.74 19.01 10.98
N ALA A 144 0.33 18.79 10.21
CA ALA A 144 0.40 19.19 8.81
C ALA A 144 -0.68 18.48 7.98
N ILE A 145 -0.92 17.18 8.20
CA ILE A 145 -1.97 16.42 7.53
C ILE A 145 -3.36 17.00 7.86
N LYS A 146 -3.66 17.16 9.16
CA LYS A 146 -4.95 17.66 9.64
C LYS A 146 -5.23 19.10 9.18
N ALA A 147 -4.19 19.92 9.04
CA ALA A 147 -4.31 21.30 8.57
C ALA A 147 -4.82 21.42 7.12
N THR A 148 -4.67 20.36 6.30
CA THR A 148 -5.22 20.33 4.93
C THR A 148 -6.75 20.21 4.91
N GLY A 149 -7.37 19.74 5.98
CA GLY A 149 -8.81 19.45 6.08
C GLY A 149 -9.25 18.23 5.27
N ARG A 150 -8.33 17.55 4.58
CA ARG A 150 -8.62 16.42 3.69
C ARG A 150 -8.65 15.11 4.46
N LYS A 151 -9.44 14.13 3.97
CA LYS A 151 -9.66 12.86 4.64
C LYS A 151 -9.16 11.64 3.89
N GLN A 152 -8.86 11.78 2.60
CA GLN A 152 -8.32 10.71 1.78
C GLN A 152 -6.80 10.84 1.69
N ILE A 153 -6.07 9.84 2.16
CA ILE A 153 -4.61 9.80 2.18
C ILE A 153 -4.11 8.86 1.10
N ILE A 154 -3.36 9.39 0.14
CA ILE A 154 -2.56 8.62 -0.81
C ILE A 154 -1.15 8.53 -0.23
N ILE A 155 -0.70 7.33 0.15
CA ILE A 155 0.58 7.14 0.83
C ILE A 155 1.52 6.22 0.06
N ALA A 156 2.79 6.60 0.01
CA ALA A 156 3.89 5.75 -0.45
C ALA A 156 5.15 5.98 0.39
N GLY A 157 6.06 5.00 0.43
CA GLY A 157 7.29 5.14 1.24
C GLY A 157 8.19 3.93 1.28
N VAL A 158 9.25 4.04 2.06
CA VAL A 158 10.29 3.02 2.30
C VAL A 158 10.57 2.91 3.80
N VAL A 159 10.37 1.74 4.43
CA VAL A 159 9.99 0.44 3.86
C VAL A 159 8.49 0.21 4.01
N THR A 160 7.92 -0.58 3.10
CA THR A 160 6.46 -0.83 3.03
C THR A 160 5.88 -1.37 4.33
N ASP A 161 6.55 -2.30 4.99
CA ASP A 161 6.07 -3.02 6.19
C ASP A 161 6.18 -2.22 7.50
N VAL A 162 6.91 -1.10 7.49
CA VAL A 162 7.15 -0.24 8.65
C VAL A 162 6.69 1.20 8.35
N CYS A 163 7.45 1.94 7.57
CA CYS A 163 7.26 3.38 7.35
C CYS A 163 5.96 3.70 6.57
N VAL A 164 5.44 2.74 5.80
CA VAL A 164 4.13 2.87 5.15
C VAL A 164 3.04 2.22 6.01
N ALA A 165 3.25 1.01 6.48
CA ALA A 165 2.22 0.26 7.21
C ALA A 165 1.81 0.92 8.52
N PHE A 166 2.76 1.42 9.32
CA PHE A 166 2.41 1.97 10.66
C PHE A 166 1.59 3.25 10.57
N PRO A 167 1.98 4.28 9.79
CA PRO A 167 1.14 5.47 9.64
C PRO A 167 -0.19 5.17 8.93
N THR A 168 -0.24 4.20 7.99
CA THR A 168 -1.48 3.73 7.38
C THR A 168 -2.46 3.21 8.45
N LEU A 169 -2.00 2.32 9.33
CA LEU A 169 -2.82 1.76 10.41
C LEU A 169 -3.28 2.83 11.40
N SER A 170 -2.39 3.78 11.73
CA SER A 170 -2.70 4.88 12.64
C SER A 170 -3.73 5.84 12.02
N ALA A 171 -3.58 6.19 10.74
CA ALA A 171 -4.51 7.04 10.00
C ALA A 171 -5.91 6.41 9.91
N LEU A 172 -5.98 5.11 9.59
CA LEU A 172 -7.24 4.35 9.57
C LEU A 172 -7.94 4.37 10.94
N ALA A 173 -7.18 4.20 12.03
CA ALA A 173 -7.72 4.25 13.39
C ALA A 173 -8.28 5.63 13.76
N GLU A 174 -7.79 6.71 13.15
CA GLU A 174 -8.32 8.06 13.30
C GLU A 174 -9.45 8.42 12.30
N GLY A 175 -9.87 7.46 11.47
CA GLY A 175 -11.01 7.61 10.54
C GLY A 175 -10.66 8.25 9.20
N PHE A 176 -9.39 8.31 8.82
CA PHE A 176 -8.98 8.61 7.45
C PHE A 176 -9.24 7.42 6.51
N GLU A 177 -9.49 7.71 5.24
CA GLU A 177 -9.47 6.72 4.16
C GLU A 177 -8.07 6.66 3.59
N VAL A 178 -7.44 5.47 3.53
CA VAL A 178 -6.04 5.34 3.14
C VAL A 178 -5.90 4.49 1.88
N PHE A 179 -5.22 5.05 0.89
CA PHE A 179 -4.89 4.47 -0.40
C PHE A 179 -3.37 4.31 -0.49
N VAL A 180 -2.90 3.08 -0.41
CA VAL A 180 -1.47 2.77 -0.44
C VAL A 180 -1.01 2.54 -1.87
N VAL A 181 -0.02 3.32 -2.32
CA VAL A 181 0.55 3.19 -3.65
C VAL A 181 1.64 2.13 -3.63
N THR A 182 1.26 0.93 -4.04
CA THR A 182 2.05 -0.29 -3.86
C THR A 182 3.35 -0.30 -4.66
N ASP A 183 3.35 0.27 -5.85
CA ASP A 183 4.50 0.31 -6.76
C ASP A 183 5.44 1.52 -6.53
N ALA A 184 5.01 2.47 -5.68
CA ALA A 184 5.85 3.56 -5.17
C ALA A 184 6.28 3.33 -3.70
N SER A 185 5.98 2.14 -3.15
CA SER A 185 6.37 1.68 -1.81
C SER A 185 7.21 0.41 -1.93
N GLY A 186 8.43 0.43 -1.40
CA GLY A 186 9.38 -0.66 -1.56
C GLY A 186 9.84 -1.26 -0.24
N THR A 187 10.29 -2.54 -0.25
CA THR A 187 10.81 -3.25 0.91
C THR A 187 11.82 -4.34 0.54
N PHE A 188 12.23 -5.16 1.50
CA PHE A 188 13.33 -6.13 1.41
C PHE A 188 13.10 -7.27 0.41
N ASN A 189 11.86 -7.71 0.23
CA ASN A 189 11.49 -8.79 -0.68
C ASN A 189 9.96 -8.92 -0.80
N THR A 190 9.51 -9.71 -1.77
CA THR A 190 8.07 -9.89 -2.06
C THR A 190 7.29 -10.58 -0.93
N THR A 191 7.92 -11.41 -0.11
CA THR A 191 7.25 -12.05 1.04
C THR A 191 6.88 -11.01 2.10
N VAL A 192 7.81 -10.11 2.42
CA VAL A 192 7.58 -8.99 3.36
C VAL A 192 6.54 -8.03 2.80
N GLN A 193 6.64 -7.69 1.51
CA GLN A 193 5.68 -6.85 0.79
C GLN A 193 4.25 -7.40 0.92
N GLN A 194 4.05 -8.68 0.60
CA GLN A 194 2.73 -9.32 0.67
C GLN A 194 2.17 -9.36 2.09
N ALA A 195 3.00 -9.61 3.09
CA ALA A 195 2.59 -9.59 4.49
C ALA A 195 2.13 -8.19 4.92
N ALA A 196 2.86 -7.14 4.51
CA ALA A 196 2.50 -5.75 4.77
C ALA A 196 1.19 -5.36 4.08
N TRP A 197 1.03 -5.70 2.80
CA TRP A 197 -0.20 -5.44 2.05
C TRP A 197 -1.41 -6.15 2.68
N SER A 198 -1.26 -7.42 3.06
CA SER A 198 -2.32 -8.18 3.72
C SER A 198 -2.74 -7.51 5.03
N ARG A 199 -1.77 -7.09 5.86
CA ARG A 199 -2.03 -6.40 7.13
C ARG A 199 -2.78 -5.09 6.93
N MET A 200 -2.35 -4.25 6.00
CA MET A 200 -2.98 -2.97 5.72
C MET A 200 -4.38 -3.14 5.11
N THR A 201 -4.56 -4.09 4.18
CA THR A 201 -5.87 -4.40 3.59
C THR A 201 -6.86 -4.90 4.63
N GLN A 202 -6.44 -5.78 5.55
CA GLN A 202 -7.30 -6.26 6.65
C GLN A 202 -7.75 -5.14 7.58
N ALA A 203 -6.95 -4.09 7.71
CA ALA A 203 -7.29 -2.89 8.48
C ALA A 203 -8.20 -1.91 7.73
N GLY A 204 -8.43 -2.11 6.42
CA GLY A 204 -9.30 -1.29 5.60
C GLY A 204 -8.60 -0.37 4.60
N ALA A 205 -7.27 -0.43 4.47
CA ALA A 205 -6.56 0.31 3.43
C ALA A 205 -6.84 -0.25 2.03
N GLN A 206 -6.89 0.63 1.05
CA GLN A 206 -7.02 0.27 -0.36
C GLN A 206 -5.65 0.23 -1.02
N MET A 207 -5.29 -0.93 -1.63
CA MET A 207 -4.03 -1.10 -2.36
C MET A 207 -4.22 -0.67 -3.81
N MET A 208 -3.42 0.27 -4.27
CA MET A 208 -3.45 0.78 -5.64
C MET A 208 -2.03 0.90 -6.21
N ASN A 209 -1.90 0.97 -7.52
CA ASN A 209 -0.68 1.45 -8.13
C ASN A 209 -0.85 2.92 -8.57
N TRP A 210 0.25 3.63 -8.87
CA TRP A 210 0.18 5.05 -9.23
C TRP A 210 -0.69 5.30 -10.47
N PHE A 211 -0.71 4.37 -11.44
CA PHE A 211 -1.52 4.50 -12.65
C PHE A 211 -3.03 4.44 -12.34
N SER A 212 -3.46 3.52 -11.48
CA SER A 212 -4.86 3.45 -11.07
C SER A 212 -5.28 4.66 -10.23
N VAL A 213 -4.39 5.19 -9.38
CA VAL A 213 -4.61 6.46 -8.68
C VAL A 213 -4.85 7.60 -9.69
N ALA A 214 -3.99 7.71 -10.72
CA ALA A 214 -4.15 8.72 -11.76
C ALA A 214 -5.50 8.62 -12.47
N CYS A 215 -5.88 7.41 -12.88
CA CYS A 215 -7.15 7.16 -13.59
C CYS A 215 -8.36 7.43 -12.68
N GLU A 216 -8.27 7.06 -11.41
CA GLU A 216 -9.37 7.27 -10.48
C GLU A 216 -9.57 8.75 -10.12
N LEU A 217 -8.52 9.53 -9.99
CA LEU A 217 -8.60 10.98 -9.80
C LEU A 217 -9.08 11.70 -11.07
N HIS A 218 -8.63 11.26 -12.24
CA HIS A 218 -8.97 11.91 -13.53
C HIS A 218 -10.42 11.68 -13.95
N ARG A 219 -10.99 10.53 -13.65
CA ARG A 219 -12.39 10.13 -13.88
C ARG A 219 -12.79 9.90 -15.33
N ASP A 220 -12.45 10.78 -16.22
CA ASP A 220 -12.87 10.77 -17.63
C ASP A 220 -11.75 11.32 -18.51
N TRP A 221 -11.37 10.57 -19.52
CA TRP A 221 -10.34 10.97 -20.48
C TRP A 221 -10.60 12.33 -21.12
N ARG A 222 -11.86 12.68 -21.33
CA ARG A 222 -12.28 13.93 -21.98
C ARG A 222 -12.00 15.17 -21.13
N ASN A 223 -11.71 15.01 -19.83
CA ASN A 223 -11.39 16.12 -18.94
C ASN A 223 -10.10 16.82 -19.35
N ASP A 224 -9.06 16.05 -19.70
CA ASP A 224 -7.77 16.52 -20.21
C ASP A 224 -7.01 15.36 -20.85
N ILE A 225 -7.29 15.11 -22.15
CA ILE A 225 -6.67 14.00 -22.90
C ILE A 225 -5.17 14.21 -23.05
N GLU A 226 -4.76 15.46 -23.35
CA GLU A 226 -3.36 15.78 -23.60
C GLU A 226 -2.54 15.75 -22.31
N GLY A 227 -3.00 16.38 -21.26
CA GLY A 227 -2.29 16.44 -19.99
C GLY A 227 -2.12 15.05 -19.36
N LEU A 228 -3.19 14.26 -19.26
CA LEU A 228 -3.09 12.88 -18.76
C LEU A 228 -2.25 12.00 -19.70
N GLY A 229 -2.44 12.12 -21.01
CA GLY A 229 -1.66 11.40 -22.00
C GLY A 229 -0.16 11.68 -21.88
N ASN A 230 0.22 12.92 -21.65
CA ASN A 230 1.61 13.35 -21.43
C ASN A 230 2.18 12.78 -20.12
N LEU A 231 1.44 12.91 -19.01
CA LEU A 231 1.84 12.33 -17.71
C LEU A 231 2.14 10.84 -17.83
N LEU A 232 1.21 10.09 -18.42
CA LEU A 232 1.36 8.64 -18.57
C LEU A 232 2.49 8.25 -19.53
N SER A 233 2.64 8.99 -20.65
CA SER A 233 3.69 8.73 -21.64
C SER A 233 5.10 9.00 -21.13
N GLN A 234 5.26 9.91 -20.17
CA GLN A 234 6.56 10.19 -19.54
C GLN A 234 7.04 9.02 -18.69
N ARG A 235 6.14 8.33 -18.01
CA ARG A 235 6.45 7.30 -17.00
C ARG A 235 6.22 5.86 -17.46
N ILE A 236 5.39 5.65 -18.49
CA ILE A 236 5.08 4.33 -19.04
C ILE A 236 5.50 4.28 -20.52
N PRO A 237 6.63 3.63 -20.85
CA PRO A 237 7.09 3.55 -22.26
C PRO A 237 6.05 2.94 -23.22
N ASN A 238 5.33 1.92 -22.78
CA ASN A 238 4.27 1.31 -23.58
C ASN A 238 3.10 2.26 -23.84
N TYR A 239 2.80 3.14 -22.88
CA TYR A 239 1.78 4.17 -23.05
C TYR A 239 2.21 5.24 -24.07
N ARG A 240 3.49 5.62 -24.06
CA ARG A 240 4.07 6.49 -25.08
C ARG A 240 3.92 5.90 -26.49
N ASN A 241 4.18 4.60 -26.63
CA ASN A 241 3.99 3.91 -27.91
C ASN A 241 2.52 3.91 -28.36
N LEU A 242 1.58 3.74 -27.44
CA LEU A 242 0.15 3.86 -27.70
C LEU A 242 -0.20 5.26 -28.23
N MET A 243 0.26 6.32 -27.55
CA MET A 243 0.00 7.71 -27.95
C MET A 243 0.65 8.07 -29.30
N ASN A 244 1.87 7.58 -29.57
CA ASN A 244 2.53 7.75 -30.87
C ASN A 244 1.73 7.10 -31.99
N SER A 245 1.24 5.88 -31.78
CA SER A 245 0.40 5.18 -32.76
C SER A 245 -0.92 5.92 -33.04
N TYR A 246 -1.56 6.41 -32.00
CA TYR A 246 -2.77 7.23 -32.11
C TYR A 246 -2.51 8.51 -32.93
N SER A 247 -1.45 9.25 -32.60
CA SER A 247 -1.07 10.47 -33.29
C SER A 247 -0.77 10.24 -34.77
N ALA A 248 -0.09 9.14 -35.11
CA ALA A 248 0.20 8.78 -36.50
C ALA A 248 -1.07 8.48 -37.30
N LEU A 249 -2.05 7.79 -36.70
CA LEU A 249 -3.33 7.50 -37.34
C LEU A 249 -4.17 8.76 -37.57
N THR A 250 -4.23 9.65 -36.58
CA THR A 250 -5.01 10.89 -36.67
C THR A 250 -4.40 11.91 -37.63
N ALA A 251 -3.07 11.90 -37.82
CA ALA A 251 -2.39 12.75 -38.80
C ALA A 251 -2.71 12.34 -40.26
N GLN A 252 -3.02 11.07 -40.51
CA GLN A 252 -3.41 10.57 -41.85
C GLN A 252 -4.88 10.86 -42.21
N GLN A 253 -5.69 11.28 -41.24
CA GLN A 253 -7.11 11.61 -41.44
C GLN A 253 -7.38 13.09 -41.68
N LYS A 254 -6.34 13.91 -41.62
CA LYS A 254 -6.36 15.36 -42.01
C LYS A 254 -5.80 15.56 -43.39
#